data_03b6d82567035e4c87bc09780e6a24e9
#
_entry.id   03b6d82567035e4c87bc09780e6a24e9
#
_cell.length_a   1.000
_cell.length_b   1.000
_cell.length_c   1.000
_cell.angle_alpha   90.00
_cell.angle_beta   90.00
_cell.angle_gamma   90.00
#
_symmetry.space_group_name_H-M   'P 1'
#
loop_
_entity.id
_entity.type
_entity.pdbx_description
1 polymer ?
#
loop_
_entity_poly.entity_id
_entity_poly.type
_entity_poly.pdbx_seq_one_letter_code
_entity_poly.pdbx_strand_id
1 'polypeptide(L)'
;MASKIPNTTLGRLLDGTFDLDTDDIRARLVMTNTTCDTEIDDIETLSDYTTIDPADATGYADVALTGETITVNDTDNRAEFSTTSDIEFTGLGGDATRDYQGVLIYKHVDGTDANDQPI
;
A
#
# COMPACT_ATOMS: atom_id res chain seq x y z
N MET A 1 -6.41 -9.13 -10.40
CA MET A 1 -6.76 -7.87 -9.70
C MET A 1 -6.13 -6.71 -10.44
N ALA A 2 -6.87 -5.67 -10.72
CA ALA A 2 -6.31 -4.42 -11.26
C ALA A 2 -5.78 -3.55 -10.13
N SER A 3 -4.67 -2.84 -10.36
CA SER A 3 -4.18 -1.83 -9.41
C SER A 3 -5.17 -0.67 -9.33
N LYS A 4 -5.42 -0.19 -8.13
CA LYS A 4 -6.30 0.94 -7.82
C LYS A 4 -5.55 1.95 -6.95
N ILE A 5 -5.81 3.22 -7.22
CA ILE A 5 -5.30 4.33 -6.41
C ILE A 5 -6.51 5.13 -5.94
N PRO A 6 -6.68 5.35 -4.63
CA PRO A 6 -7.77 6.20 -4.11
C PRO A 6 -7.71 7.63 -4.66
N ASN A 7 -8.87 8.25 -4.87
CA ASN A 7 -8.94 9.63 -5.37
C ASN A 7 -8.28 10.63 -4.41
N THR A 8 -8.40 10.40 -3.11
CA THR A 8 -7.76 11.21 -2.07
C THR A 8 -6.24 11.14 -2.14
N THR A 9 -5.68 9.98 -2.47
CA THR A 9 -4.23 9.80 -2.71
C THR A 9 -3.75 10.67 -3.86
N LEU A 10 -4.47 10.72 -4.97
CA LEU A 10 -4.12 11.59 -6.11
C LEU A 10 -4.13 13.08 -5.70
N GLY A 11 -5.11 13.49 -4.90
CA GLY A 11 -5.17 14.84 -4.34
C GLY A 11 -3.94 15.16 -3.48
N ARG A 12 -3.57 14.26 -2.57
CA ARG A 12 -2.41 14.41 -1.67
C ARG A 12 -1.06 14.44 -2.40
N LEU A 13 -0.94 13.70 -3.50
CA LEU A 13 0.24 13.78 -4.37
C LEU A 13 0.34 15.12 -5.09
N LEU A 14 -0.81 15.68 -5.54
CA LEU A 14 -0.86 16.95 -6.25
C LEU A 14 -0.62 18.15 -5.33
N ASP A 15 -1.07 18.12 -4.09
CA ASP A 15 -0.90 19.21 -3.12
C ASP A 15 0.40 19.11 -2.30
N GLY A 16 1.17 18.03 -2.50
CA GLY A 16 2.44 17.82 -1.80
C GLY A 16 2.31 17.29 -0.36
N THR A 17 1.13 16.83 0.04
CA THR A 17 0.93 16.19 1.35
C THR A 17 1.60 14.81 1.41
N PHE A 18 1.67 14.11 0.28
CA PHE A 18 2.45 12.88 0.13
C PHE A 18 3.78 13.17 -0.56
N ASP A 19 4.85 12.76 0.07
CA ASP A 19 6.21 12.81 -0.44
C ASP A 19 6.77 11.37 -0.46
N LEU A 20 6.63 10.71 -1.61
CA LEU A 20 6.87 9.26 -1.72
C LEU A 20 8.33 8.85 -1.53
N ASP A 21 9.28 9.78 -1.62
CA ASP A 21 10.70 9.49 -1.41
C ASP A 21 11.21 9.84 0.00
N THR A 22 10.36 10.45 0.84
CA THR A 22 10.71 10.81 2.22
C THR A 22 9.73 10.30 3.28
N ASP A 23 8.48 10.00 2.90
CA ASP A 23 7.50 9.42 3.80
C ASP A 23 7.81 7.94 4.14
N ASP A 24 7.38 7.46 5.31
CA ASP A 24 7.45 6.04 5.67
C ASP A 24 6.37 5.26 4.89
N ILE A 25 6.75 4.71 3.76
CA ILE A 25 5.85 3.94 2.90
C ILE A 25 5.99 2.46 3.21
N ARG A 26 4.87 1.78 3.36
CA ARG A 26 4.81 0.36 3.70
C ARG A 26 3.92 -0.43 2.77
N ALA A 27 4.22 -1.72 2.70
CA ALA A 27 3.45 -2.71 1.97
C ALA A 27 2.81 -3.71 2.96
N ARG A 28 1.52 -3.94 2.80
CA ARG A 28 0.72 -4.93 3.53
C ARG A 28 0.18 -5.96 2.56
N LEU A 29 0.43 -7.23 2.85
CA LEU A 29 -0.15 -8.32 2.08
C LEU A 29 -1.60 -8.53 2.49
N VAL A 30 -2.51 -8.58 1.53
CA VAL A 30 -3.95 -8.77 1.77
C VAL A 30 -4.45 -10.07 1.15
N MET A 31 -5.50 -10.63 1.77
CA MET A 31 -6.04 -11.93 1.43
C MET A 31 -7.39 -11.84 0.70
N THR A 32 -8.00 -12.96 0.39
CA THR A 32 -9.12 -13.10 -0.55
C THR A 32 -10.36 -12.27 -0.21
N ASN A 33 -10.61 -11.96 1.08
CA ASN A 33 -11.80 -11.21 1.48
C ASN A 33 -11.63 -9.69 1.43
N THR A 34 -10.47 -9.21 0.98
CA THR A 34 -10.22 -7.76 0.92
C THR A 34 -11.21 -7.05 0.00
N THR A 35 -11.59 -5.83 0.36
CA THR A 35 -12.38 -4.91 -0.48
C THR A 35 -11.52 -3.76 -1.03
N CYS A 36 -10.22 -3.74 -0.71
CA CYS A 36 -9.32 -2.66 -1.12
C CYS A 36 -9.17 -2.51 -2.64
N ASP A 37 -9.47 -3.55 -3.42
CA ASP A 37 -9.40 -3.54 -4.87
C ASP A 37 -10.66 -2.96 -5.54
N THR A 38 -11.73 -2.78 -4.80
CA THR A 38 -13.01 -2.28 -5.31
C THR A 38 -13.41 -0.94 -4.73
N GLU A 39 -12.96 -0.63 -3.52
CA GLU A 39 -13.26 0.62 -2.82
C GLU A 39 -12.15 1.64 -3.08
N ILE A 40 -12.45 2.71 -3.79
CA ILE A 40 -11.50 3.80 -4.12
C ILE A 40 -12.07 5.19 -3.89
N ASP A 41 -13.39 5.28 -3.71
CA ASP A 41 -14.08 6.55 -3.49
C ASP A 41 -14.08 6.85 -1.98
N ASP A 42 -13.76 8.09 -1.64
CA ASP A 42 -13.80 8.62 -0.27
C ASP A 42 -12.90 7.85 0.75
N ILE A 43 -11.89 7.13 0.27
CA ILE A 43 -10.91 6.46 1.14
C ILE A 43 -9.82 7.46 1.56
N GLU A 44 -9.80 7.87 2.81
CA GLU A 44 -8.79 8.78 3.37
C GLU A 44 -7.76 8.05 4.22
N THR A 45 -8.20 7.03 4.95
CA THR A 45 -7.37 6.20 5.84
C THR A 45 -7.64 4.73 5.59
N LEU A 46 -6.80 3.85 6.14
CA LEU A 46 -7.02 2.41 6.02
C LEU A 46 -8.32 1.94 6.68
N SER A 47 -8.78 2.65 7.71
CA SER A 47 -10.04 2.31 8.38
C SER A 47 -11.30 2.58 7.57
N ASP A 48 -11.19 3.31 6.44
CA ASP A 48 -12.32 3.57 5.56
C ASP A 48 -12.65 2.38 4.65
N TYR A 49 -11.71 1.45 4.47
CA TYR A 49 -12.02 0.20 3.79
C TYR A 49 -12.97 -0.68 4.62
N THR A 50 -13.98 -1.23 3.99
CA THR A 50 -14.92 -2.16 4.66
C THR A 50 -14.19 -3.38 5.20
N THR A 51 -13.24 -3.92 4.45
CA THR A 51 -12.43 -5.07 4.86
C THR A 51 -11.04 -4.99 4.23
N ILE A 52 -10.00 -4.87 5.05
CA ILE A 52 -8.62 -4.94 4.56
C ILE A 52 -8.20 -6.40 4.37
N ASP A 53 -8.58 -7.28 5.27
CA ASP A 53 -8.20 -8.71 5.30
C ASP A 53 -6.67 -8.92 5.22
N PRO A 54 -5.89 -8.38 6.17
CA PRO A 54 -4.45 -8.52 6.16
C PRO A 54 -4.01 -9.97 6.35
N ALA A 55 -2.83 -10.32 5.87
CA ALA A 55 -2.22 -11.61 6.15
C ALA A 55 -2.05 -11.83 7.66
N ASP A 56 -2.37 -13.02 8.15
CA ASP A 56 -2.44 -13.36 9.57
C ASP A 56 -1.50 -14.50 9.97
N ALA A 57 -0.54 -14.85 9.12
CA ALA A 57 0.43 -15.89 9.41
C ALA A 57 1.31 -15.51 10.61
N THR A 58 1.67 -16.50 11.42
CA THR A 58 2.56 -16.30 12.56
C THR A 58 3.92 -15.80 12.07
N GLY A 59 4.36 -14.63 12.56
CA GLY A 59 5.62 -14.01 12.16
C GLY A 59 5.51 -13.10 10.93
N TYR A 60 4.32 -12.96 10.32
CA TYR A 60 4.07 -11.96 9.31
C TYR A 60 4.11 -10.53 9.90
N ALA A 61 4.63 -9.59 9.16
CA ALA A 61 4.56 -8.17 9.43
C ALA A 61 4.54 -7.38 8.11
N ASP A 62 3.95 -6.18 8.15
CA ASP A 62 4.03 -5.23 7.06
C ASP A 62 5.49 -4.86 6.79
N VAL A 63 5.83 -4.60 5.54
CA VAL A 63 7.20 -4.31 5.10
C VAL A 63 7.34 -2.84 4.80
N ALA A 64 8.30 -2.16 5.48
CA ALA A 64 8.69 -0.81 5.11
C ALA A 64 9.49 -0.84 3.79
N LEU A 65 9.13 0.03 2.86
CA LEU A 65 9.91 0.24 1.65
C LEU A 65 11.22 0.96 2.02
N THR A 66 12.25 0.75 1.23
CA THR A 66 13.55 1.37 1.47
C THR A 66 14.22 1.83 0.18
N GLY A 67 14.89 2.97 0.24
CA GLY A 67 15.57 3.55 -0.90
C GLY A 67 14.61 4.00 -1.98
N GLU A 68 13.51 4.61 -1.57
CA GLU A 68 12.49 5.16 -2.45
C GLU A 68 13.09 6.27 -3.30
N THR A 69 12.73 6.28 -4.57
CA THR A 69 13.16 7.30 -5.53
C THR A 69 12.06 7.63 -6.51
N ILE A 70 11.99 8.91 -6.87
CA ILE A 70 11.14 9.40 -7.94
C ILE A 70 12.03 9.74 -9.14
N THR A 71 11.73 9.17 -10.29
CA THR A 71 12.46 9.43 -11.54
C THR A 71 11.51 9.91 -12.62
N VAL A 72 11.91 10.96 -13.36
CA VAL A 72 11.19 11.39 -14.55
C VAL A 72 11.77 10.67 -15.75
N ASN A 73 10.93 9.96 -16.48
CA ASN A 73 11.27 9.25 -17.71
C ASN A 73 10.67 9.99 -18.90
N ASP A 74 11.44 10.90 -19.49
CA ASP A 74 10.99 11.71 -20.62
C ASP A 74 10.79 10.90 -21.91
N THR A 75 11.46 9.74 -22.02
CA THR A 75 11.31 8.87 -23.19
C THR A 75 9.93 8.23 -23.23
N ASP A 76 9.44 7.79 -22.10
CA ASP A 76 8.13 7.14 -21.95
C ASP A 76 7.04 8.09 -21.45
N ASN A 77 7.39 9.38 -21.26
CA ASN A 77 6.50 10.43 -20.79
C ASN A 77 5.75 10.07 -19.50
N ARG A 78 6.51 9.65 -18.47
CA ARG A 78 5.96 9.24 -17.16
C ARG A 78 6.91 9.60 -16.02
N ALA A 79 6.35 9.70 -14.80
CA ALA A 79 7.12 9.63 -13.57
C ALA A 79 7.07 8.20 -13.02
N GLU A 80 8.17 7.77 -12.44
CA GLU A 80 8.33 6.42 -11.88
C GLU A 80 8.70 6.52 -10.40
N PHE A 81 7.98 5.77 -9.58
CA PHE A 81 8.36 5.51 -8.19
C PHE A 81 9.00 4.13 -8.11
N SER A 82 10.17 4.03 -7.50
CA SER A 82 10.89 2.78 -7.34
C SER A 82 11.58 2.69 -5.98
N THR A 83 11.95 1.48 -5.61
CA THR A 83 12.72 1.18 -4.39
C THR A 83 14.03 0.50 -4.77
N THR A 84 15.06 0.66 -3.95
CA THR A 84 16.35 0.00 -4.19
C THR A 84 16.35 -1.48 -3.78
N SER A 85 15.42 -1.86 -2.91
CA SER A 85 15.26 -3.24 -2.45
C SER A 85 13.92 -3.79 -2.88
N ASP A 86 13.88 -5.08 -3.17
CA ASP A 86 12.64 -5.81 -3.42
C ASP A 86 11.75 -5.80 -2.16
N ILE A 87 10.44 -5.80 -2.36
CA ILE A 87 9.47 -5.98 -1.28
C ILE A 87 9.37 -7.48 -1.01
N GLU A 88 9.90 -7.92 0.12
CA GLU A 88 9.92 -9.33 0.51
C GLU A 88 9.09 -9.56 1.77
N PHE A 89 8.06 -10.37 1.62
CA PHE A 89 7.24 -10.80 2.76
C PHE A 89 7.77 -12.12 3.30
N THR A 90 7.99 -12.17 4.61
CA THR A 90 8.43 -13.37 5.34
C THR A 90 7.37 -13.83 6.33
N GLY A 91 7.54 -15.02 6.91
CA GLY A 91 6.57 -15.56 7.87
C GLY A 91 5.24 -15.94 7.22
N LEU A 92 5.26 -16.29 5.92
CA LEU A 92 4.07 -16.69 5.19
C LEU A 92 3.63 -18.09 5.56
N GLY A 93 2.31 -18.28 5.67
CA GLY A 93 1.64 -19.49 6.10
C GLY A 93 0.26 -19.12 6.65
N GLY A 94 -0.28 -19.87 7.59
CA GLY A 94 -1.50 -19.49 8.29
C GLY A 94 -2.76 -20.11 7.73
N ASP A 95 -3.80 -19.32 7.48
CA ASP A 95 -5.13 -19.83 7.13
C ASP A 95 -5.15 -20.48 5.72
N ALA A 96 -5.40 -21.80 5.70
CA ALA A 96 -5.49 -22.57 4.45
C ALA A 96 -6.79 -22.30 3.66
N THR A 97 -7.74 -21.53 4.21
CA THR A 97 -9.04 -21.23 3.56
C THR A 97 -9.03 -19.90 2.80
N ARG A 98 -7.96 -19.11 2.93
CA ARG A 98 -7.81 -17.81 2.28
C ARG A 98 -6.50 -17.76 1.52
N ASP A 99 -6.56 -17.27 0.29
CA ASP A 99 -5.39 -17.08 -0.57
C ASP A 99 -4.89 -15.62 -0.47
N TYR A 100 -3.61 -15.43 -0.76
CA TYR A 100 -3.05 -14.09 -0.95
C TYR A 100 -3.62 -13.47 -2.21
N GLN A 101 -4.18 -12.27 -2.08
CA GLN A 101 -4.90 -11.59 -3.16
C GLN A 101 -4.10 -10.45 -3.77
N GLY A 102 -3.35 -9.72 -2.98
CA GLY A 102 -2.60 -8.57 -3.45
C GLY A 102 -1.81 -7.87 -2.37
N VAL A 103 -1.30 -6.70 -2.71
CA VAL A 103 -0.51 -5.84 -1.83
C VAL A 103 -1.18 -4.48 -1.73
N LEU A 104 -1.39 -4.02 -0.51
CA LEU A 104 -1.84 -2.67 -0.19
C LEU A 104 -0.61 -1.83 0.16
N ILE A 105 -0.40 -0.74 -0.56
CA ILE A 105 0.67 0.23 -0.27
C ILE A 105 0.06 1.39 0.50
N TYR A 106 0.73 1.85 1.54
CA TYR A 106 0.22 2.93 2.38
C TYR A 106 1.35 3.74 3.01
N LYS A 107 1.05 5.01 3.32
CA LYS A 107 1.88 5.86 4.17
C LYS A 107 1.59 5.50 5.63
N HIS A 108 2.63 5.08 6.33
CA HIS A 108 2.57 4.80 7.75
C HIS A 108 2.68 6.09 8.56
N VAL A 109 1.73 6.31 9.45
CA VAL A 109 1.71 7.47 10.35
C VAL A 109 2.02 7.04 11.79
N ASP A 110 1.28 6.07 12.33
CA ASP A 110 1.48 5.61 13.71
C ASP A 110 1.15 4.12 13.93
N GLY A 111 0.80 3.40 12.87
CA GLY A 111 0.46 1.98 12.92
C GLY A 111 -0.98 1.69 13.32
N THR A 112 -1.84 2.70 13.32
CA THR A 112 -3.28 2.50 13.43
C THR A 112 -3.95 2.73 12.09
N ASP A 113 -4.86 1.86 11.69
CA ASP A 113 -5.56 1.98 10.40
C ASP A 113 -6.38 3.29 10.29
N ALA A 114 -6.72 3.91 11.43
CA ALA A 114 -7.41 5.19 11.46
C ALA A 114 -6.54 6.39 11.04
N ASN A 115 -5.22 6.25 11.04
CA ASN A 115 -4.28 7.31 10.72
C ASN A 115 -3.40 6.97 9.52
N ASP A 116 -3.14 5.70 9.27
CA ASP A 116 -2.38 5.24 8.11
C ASP A 116 -3.16 5.48 6.82
N GLN A 117 -2.50 5.93 5.76
CA GLN A 117 -3.12 6.50 4.56
C GLN A 117 -2.79 5.66 3.32
N PRO A 118 -3.79 5.11 2.59
CA PRO A 118 -3.52 4.30 1.40
C PRO A 118 -2.95 5.13 0.24
N ILE A 119 -2.16 4.44 -0.60
CA ILE A 119 -1.54 5.00 -1.81
C ILE A 119 -2.01 4.25 -3.05
#